data_274d06fbe9efead085fc6e440663231f
#
_entry.id   274d06fbe9efead085fc6e440663231f
#
_cell.length_a   1.000
_cell.length_b   1.000
_cell.length_c   1.000
_cell.angle_alpha   90.00
_cell.angle_beta   90.00
_cell.angle_gamma   90.00
#
_symmetry.space_group_name_H-M   'P 1'
#
loop_
_entity.id
_entity.type
_entity.pdbx_description
1 polymer ?
#
loop_
_entity_poly.entity_id
_entity_poly.type
_entity_poly.pdbx_seq_one_letter_code
_entity_poly.pdbx_strand_id
1 'polypeptide(L)'
;MKRVIACIDSSPCINALADAAAWIAKQTGRELVLLQVLDYYPASYHLGEISGVIGFESNAMLLKELAELEQKQSEIALDYSNNLLQHISERILAEHGIQTTHIQEKGDFLEQSFQILQPDDIAVIGLLGERSAEKNKPIGTNVENFIRGANCTVMTVGEQFKPPTRFIFAYEYSPTCIKMMKRIAESDLLRLLQCHLLYIGDHAEILNEPLQYLNQAGLDVVPQYRYGDVAENILTYQQELRIQLIVLGAFSHSKIHQFFLGSIATTIFRNSKVPLLVAK
;
A
#
# COMPACT_ATOMS: atom_id res chain seq x y z
N MET A 1 9.27 -17.01 6.37
CA MET A 1 7.85 -17.35 6.12
C MET A 1 7.27 -16.24 5.27
N LYS A 2 6.47 -16.54 4.27
CA LYS A 2 5.81 -15.48 3.44
C LYS A 2 4.68 -14.86 4.26
N ARG A 3 4.60 -13.52 4.35
CA ARG A 3 3.64 -12.79 5.19
C ARG A 3 2.80 -11.83 4.37
N VAL A 4 1.64 -11.47 4.89
CA VAL A 4 0.88 -10.29 4.52
C VAL A 4 1.04 -9.27 5.65
N ILE A 5 1.58 -8.09 5.34
CA ILE A 5 1.80 -7.02 6.31
C ILE A 5 0.73 -5.95 6.09
N ALA A 6 -0.22 -5.85 7.00
CA ALA A 6 -1.25 -4.82 6.98
C ALA A 6 -0.78 -3.61 7.79
N CYS A 7 -0.50 -2.48 7.12
CA CYS A 7 -0.06 -1.24 7.76
C CYS A 7 -1.26 -0.50 8.35
N ILE A 8 -1.50 -0.71 9.64
CA ILE A 8 -2.68 -0.19 10.36
C ILE A 8 -2.43 1.24 10.83
N ASP A 9 -3.38 2.12 10.51
CA ASP A 9 -3.47 3.49 11.01
C ASP A 9 -4.94 3.82 11.35
N SER A 10 -5.21 5.01 11.89
CA SER A 10 -6.57 5.46 12.21
C SER A 10 -7.29 6.12 11.02
N SER A 11 -6.86 5.82 9.78
CA SER A 11 -7.47 6.39 8.57
C SER A 11 -8.84 5.80 8.24
N PRO A 12 -9.66 6.46 7.41
CA PRO A 12 -10.92 5.91 6.93
C PRO A 12 -10.78 4.58 6.16
N CYS A 13 -9.56 4.26 5.68
CA CYS A 13 -9.29 3.05 4.93
C CYS A 13 -9.11 1.79 5.79
N ILE A 14 -9.04 1.91 7.12
CA ILE A 14 -8.64 0.82 8.03
C ILE A 14 -9.45 -0.47 7.85
N ASN A 15 -10.77 -0.37 7.72
CA ASN A 15 -11.62 -1.55 7.55
C ASN A 15 -11.38 -2.22 6.19
N ALA A 16 -11.35 -1.45 5.12
CA ALA A 16 -11.09 -1.95 3.78
C ALA A 16 -9.68 -2.55 3.66
N LEU A 17 -8.70 -1.94 4.34
CA LEU A 17 -7.32 -2.44 4.42
C LEU A 17 -7.26 -3.79 5.14
N ALA A 18 -7.93 -3.92 6.28
CA ALA A 18 -8.01 -5.16 7.03
C ALA A 18 -8.69 -6.28 6.22
N ASP A 19 -9.78 -5.98 5.52
CA ASP A 19 -10.48 -6.93 4.65
C ASP A 19 -9.60 -7.38 3.47
N ALA A 20 -8.87 -6.45 2.84
CA ALA A 20 -7.97 -6.76 1.75
C ALA A 20 -6.82 -7.65 2.22
N ALA A 21 -6.21 -7.34 3.35
CA ALA A 21 -5.12 -8.11 3.92
C ALA A 21 -5.58 -9.52 4.33
N ALA A 22 -6.75 -9.64 4.95
CA ALA A 22 -7.35 -10.92 5.29
C ALA A 22 -7.69 -11.74 4.05
N TRP A 23 -8.24 -11.11 3.00
CA TRP A 23 -8.50 -11.76 1.72
C TRP A 23 -7.20 -12.32 1.11
N ILE A 24 -6.13 -11.52 1.04
CA ILE A 24 -4.83 -11.98 0.52
C ILE A 24 -4.31 -13.17 1.34
N ALA A 25 -4.30 -13.05 2.67
CA ALA A 25 -3.82 -14.10 3.57
C ALA A 25 -4.59 -15.41 3.36
N LYS A 26 -5.92 -15.33 3.25
CA LYS A 26 -6.79 -16.49 3.00
C LYS A 26 -6.51 -17.16 1.66
N GLN A 27 -6.34 -16.36 0.59
CA GLN A 27 -6.10 -16.89 -0.76
C GLN A 27 -4.71 -17.52 -0.91
N THR A 28 -3.71 -17.00 -0.21
CA THR A 28 -2.32 -17.41 -0.38
C THR A 28 -1.79 -18.30 0.74
N GLY A 29 -2.57 -18.51 1.81
CA GLY A 29 -2.12 -19.25 2.99
C GLY A 29 -0.98 -18.59 3.77
N ARG A 30 -0.79 -17.28 3.62
CA ARG A 30 0.27 -16.51 4.29
C ARG A 30 -0.17 -16.10 5.69
N GLU A 31 0.80 -15.95 6.59
CA GLU A 31 0.58 -15.34 7.89
C GLU A 31 0.15 -13.87 7.72
N LEU A 32 -0.87 -13.44 8.49
CA LEU A 32 -1.32 -12.05 8.51
C LEU A 32 -0.74 -11.32 9.73
N VAL A 33 0.04 -10.30 9.46
CA VAL A 33 0.69 -9.45 10.46
C VAL A 33 0.09 -8.05 10.40
N LEU A 34 -0.40 -7.55 11.51
CA LEU A 34 -0.83 -6.16 11.66
C LEU A 34 0.36 -5.33 12.11
N LEU A 35 0.85 -4.44 11.27
CA LEU A 35 1.94 -3.53 11.55
C LEU A 35 1.36 -2.15 11.89
N GLN A 36 1.69 -1.63 13.05
CA GLN A 36 1.41 -0.26 13.44
C GLN A 36 2.69 0.45 13.87
N VAL A 37 2.91 1.63 13.31
CA VAL A 37 4.01 2.50 13.71
C VAL A 37 3.43 3.76 14.32
N LEU A 38 3.77 4.00 15.58
CA LEU A 38 3.35 5.18 16.32
C LEU A 38 4.36 6.31 16.07
N ASP A 39 3.86 7.42 15.52
CA ASP A 39 4.67 8.63 15.35
C ASP A 39 5.24 9.07 16.71
N TYR A 40 6.55 9.16 16.80
CA TYR A 40 7.23 9.71 17.96
C TYR A 40 7.69 11.14 17.65
N TYR A 41 7.04 12.10 18.26
CA TYR A 41 7.47 13.50 18.22
C TYR A 41 8.10 13.87 19.56
N PRO A 42 9.44 13.87 19.68
CA PRO A 42 10.08 14.40 20.87
C PRO A 42 9.80 15.91 20.94
N ALA A 43 9.25 16.41 22.07
CA ALA A 43 8.97 17.85 22.29
C ALA A 43 10.23 18.72 22.29
N SER A 44 11.42 18.11 22.24
CA SER A 44 12.70 18.81 22.29
C SER A 44 12.96 19.80 21.15
N TYR A 45 12.17 19.81 20.08
CA TYR A 45 12.38 20.72 18.95
C TYR A 45 11.94 22.16 19.17
N HIS A 46 11.15 22.46 20.20
CA HIS A 46 10.63 23.82 20.43
C HIS A 46 11.30 24.59 21.58
N LEU A 47 12.18 23.97 22.35
CA LEU A 47 12.82 24.60 23.53
C LEU A 47 14.04 25.48 23.19
N GLY A 48 14.56 25.39 21.97
CA GLY A 48 15.75 26.18 21.57
C GLY A 48 15.53 27.70 21.51
N GLU A 49 14.28 28.17 21.35
CA GLU A 49 13.97 29.59 21.20
C GLU A 49 13.56 30.29 22.52
N ILE A 50 13.26 29.54 23.59
CA ILE A 50 12.75 30.10 24.86
C ILE A 50 13.87 30.28 25.90
N SER A 51 15.07 29.82 25.65
CA SER A 51 16.18 29.77 26.62
C SER A 51 16.72 31.13 27.09
N GLY A 52 16.28 32.24 26.50
CA GLY A 52 16.78 33.60 26.81
C GLY A 52 15.96 34.40 27.83
N VAL A 53 14.75 33.95 28.23
CA VAL A 53 13.83 34.82 28.96
C VAL A 53 13.43 34.27 30.35
N ILE A 54 13.67 32.99 30.65
CA ILE A 54 13.21 32.33 31.87
C ILE A 54 14.39 31.90 32.74
N GLY A 55 14.31 32.16 34.05
CA GLY A 55 15.36 31.82 35.04
C GLY A 55 15.59 30.28 35.12
N PHE A 56 16.80 29.90 35.51
CA PHE A 56 17.31 28.51 35.44
C PHE A 56 16.42 27.48 36.21
N GLU A 57 15.86 27.86 37.37
CA GLU A 57 14.98 27.01 38.19
C GLU A 57 13.61 26.81 37.51
N SER A 58 13.05 27.86 36.91
CA SER A 58 11.76 27.81 36.21
C SER A 58 11.84 26.95 34.94
N ASN A 59 12.99 26.94 34.25
CA ASN A 59 13.24 26.09 33.11
C ASN A 59 13.29 24.60 33.50
N ALA A 60 13.93 24.25 34.61
CA ALA A 60 14.00 22.86 35.08
C ALA A 60 12.63 22.30 35.44
N MET A 61 11.78 23.14 36.11
CA MET A 61 10.42 22.75 36.45
C MET A 61 9.54 22.57 35.21
N LEU A 62 9.61 23.48 34.25
CA LEU A 62 8.88 23.41 32.99
C LEU A 62 9.28 22.18 32.17
N LEU A 63 10.57 21.86 32.09
CA LEU A 63 11.09 20.68 31.43
C LEU A 63 10.57 19.39 32.06
N LYS A 64 10.47 19.36 33.40
CA LYS A 64 9.90 18.21 34.13
C LYS A 64 8.41 18.03 33.83
N GLU A 65 7.63 19.11 33.87
CA GLU A 65 6.20 19.07 33.55
C GLU A 65 5.95 18.65 32.09
N LEU A 66 6.77 19.15 31.14
CA LEU A 66 6.68 18.72 29.75
C LEU A 66 6.99 17.23 29.59
N ALA A 67 8.03 16.72 30.23
CA ALA A 67 8.37 15.30 30.21
C ALA A 67 7.26 14.42 30.79
N GLU A 68 6.63 14.85 31.90
CA GLU A 68 5.47 14.13 32.50
C GLU A 68 4.25 14.15 31.58
N LEU A 69 3.99 15.25 30.88
CA LEU A 69 2.92 15.35 29.88
C LEU A 69 3.19 14.45 28.65
N GLU A 70 4.41 14.44 28.16
CA GLU A 70 4.83 13.55 27.05
C GLU A 70 4.68 12.08 27.42
N GLN A 71 5.10 11.72 28.63
CA GLN A 71 4.94 10.35 29.09
C GLN A 71 3.46 9.95 29.12
N LYS A 72 2.58 10.79 29.68
CA LYS A 72 1.13 10.53 29.71
C LYS A 72 0.53 10.43 28.31
N GLN A 73 0.94 11.32 27.38
CA GLN A 73 0.49 11.25 25.99
C GLN A 73 0.93 9.95 25.32
N SER A 74 2.17 9.52 25.57
CA SER A 74 2.69 8.25 25.04
C SER A 74 1.95 7.05 25.59
N GLU A 75 1.60 7.05 26.88
CA GLU A 75 0.81 5.97 27.51
C GLU A 75 -0.59 5.89 26.89
N ILE A 76 -1.29 7.02 26.75
CA ILE A 76 -2.61 7.09 26.12
C ILE A 76 -2.56 6.63 24.66
N ALA A 77 -1.54 7.05 23.90
CA ALA A 77 -1.37 6.65 22.52
C ALA A 77 -1.14 5.15 22.39
N LEU A 78 -0.36 4.56 23.30
CA LEU A 78 -0.11 3.11 23.35
C LEU A 78 -1.39 2.33 23.67
N ASP A 79 -2.16 2.77 24.66
CA ASP A 79 -3.42 2.11 25.05
C ASP A 79 -4.45 2.19 23.91
N TYR A 80 -4.58 3.34 23.27
CA TYR A 80 -5.43 3.50 22.09
C TYR A 80 -5.00 2.55 20.96
N SER A 81 -3.70 2.50 20.68
CA SER A 81 -3.11 1.66 19.65
C SER A 81 -3.34 0.17 19.91
N ASN A 82 -3.13 -0.29 21.15
CA ASN A 82 -3.38 -1.67 21.55
C ASN A 82 -4.86 -2.05 21.37
N ASN A 83 -5.77 -1.19 21.81
CA ASN A 83 -7.20 -1.38 21.64
C ASN A 83 -7.61 -1.43 20.16
N LEU A 84 -7.02 -0.58 19.32
CA LEU A 84 -7.27 -0.58 17.87
C LEU A 84 -6.81 -1.89 17.23
N LEU A 85 -5.57 -2.32 17.49
CA LEU A 85 -5.04 -3.59 16.95
C LEU A 85 -5.87 -4.79 17.40
N GLN A 86 -6.25 -4.81 18.68
CA GLN A 86 -7.10 -5.87 19.22
C GLN A 86 -8.46 -5.90 18.52
N HIS A 87 -9.13 -4.74 18.39
CA HIS A 87 -10.41 -4.64 17.72
C HIS A 87 -10.35 -5.12 16.25
N ILE A 88 -9.33 -4.71 15.51
CA ILE A 88 -9.14 -5.15 14.13
C ILE A 88 -8.85 -6.66 14.06
N SER A 89 -8.04 -7.18 14.97
CA SER A 89 -7.75 -8.61 15.06
C SER A 89 -9.01 -9.45 15.33
N GLU A 90 -9.81 -9.03 16.30
CA GLU A 90 -11.08 -9.68 16.64
C GLU A 90 -12.06 -9.66 15.46
N ARG A 91 -12.15 -8.53 14.76
CA ARG A 91 -12.98 -8.40 13.56
C ARG A 91 -12.50 -9.32 12.44
N ILE A 92 -11.20 -9.36 12.15
CA ILE A 92 -10.64 -10.25 11.13
C ILE A 92 -10.91 -11.72 11.49
N LEU A 93 -10.74 -12.08 12.75
CA LEU A 93 -11.03 -13.45 13.19
C LEU A 93 -12.52 -13.79 13.03
N ALA A 94 -13.42 -12.89 13.43
CA ALA A 94 -14.87 -13.11 13.34
C ALA A 94 -15.39 -13.18 11.90
N GLU A 95 -14.91 -12.28 11.02
CA GLU A 95 -15.46 -12.17 9.65
C GLU A 95 -14.73 -13.06 8.65
N HIS A 96 -13.43 -13.31 8.83
CA HIS A 96 -12.60 -14.04 7.87
C HIS A 96 -12.05 -15.37 8.39
N GLY A 97 -12.11 -15.61 9.72
CA GLY A 97 -11.59 -16.84 10.35
C GLY A 97 -10.06 -16.90 10.38
N ILE A 98 -9.36 -15.76 10.33
CA ILE A 98 -7.90 -15.67 10.26
C ILE A 98 -7.36 -15.13 11.58
N GLN A 99 -6.37 -15.80 12.13
CA GLN A 99 -5.59 -15.28 13.26
C GLN A 99 -4.53 -14.31 12.75
N THR A 100 -4.27 -13.27 13.52
CA THR A 100 -3.27 -12.24 13.22
C THR A 100 -2.17 -12.21 14.26
N THR A 101 -0.97 -11.84 13.84
CA THR A 101 0.11 -11.42 14.72
C THR A 101 0.28 -9.90 14.66
N HIS A 102 0.88 -9.29 15.68
CA HIS A 102 1.01 -7.85 15.78
C HIS A 102 2.47 -7.45 15.86
N ILE A 103 2.85 -6.41 15.13
CA ILE A 103 4.11 -5.70 15.27
C ILE A 103 3.78 -4.23 15.52
N GLN A 104 4.28 -3.70 16.63
CA GLN A 104 4.10 -2.32 17.00
C GLN A 104 5.46 -1.67 17.22
N GLU A 105 5.72 -0.60 16.49
CA GLU A 105 6.98 0.14 16.54
C GLU A 105 6.74 1.62 16.82
N LYS A 106 7.78 2.32 17.28
CA LYS A 106 7.77 3.76 17.49
C LYS A 106 8.78 4.42 16.57
N GLY A 107 8.40 5.51 15.90
CA GLY A 107 9.32 6.27 15.06
C GLY A 107 8.71 6.71 13.74
N ASP A 108 9.56 6.96 12.73
CA ASP A 108 9.10 7.28 11.39
C ASP A 108 8.51 6.04 10.70
N PHE A 109 7.31 6.21 10.15
CA PHE A 109 6.56 5.12 9.51
C PHE A 109 7.35 4.43 8.38
N LEU A 110 8.01 5.20 7.52
CA LEU A 110 8.73 4.64 6.38
C LEU A 110 9.98 3.89 6.84
N GLU A 111 10.74 4.49 7.78
CA GLU A 111 11.95 3.89 8.32
C GLU A 111 11.64 2.54 8.99
N GLN A 112 10.70 2.51 9.92
CA GLN A 112 10.35 1.30 10.65
C GLN A 112 9.75 0.22 9.74
N SER A 113 8.86 0.62 8.83
CA SER A 113 8.26 -0.32 7.88
C SER A 113 9.31 -0.99 6.98
N PHE A 114 10.28 -0.22 6.46
CA PHE A 114 11.31 -0.77 5.58
C PHE A 114 12.31 -1.71 6.28
N GLN A 115 12.48 -1.57 7.60
CA GLN A 115 13.28 -2.51 8.40
C GLN A 115 12.56 -3.86 8.59
N ILE A 116 11.22 -3.86 8.61
CA ILE A 116 10.39 -5.03 8.88
C ILE A 116 10.07 -5.81 7.59
N LEU A 117 9.84 -5.10 6.48
CA LEU A 117 9.42 -5.69 5.22
C LEU A 117 10.50 -6.55 4.58
N GLN A 118 10.10 -7.73 4.11
CA GLN A 118 10.94 -8.67 3.37
C GLN A 118 10.50 -8.77 1.91
N PRO A 119 11.39 -9.15 0.98
CA PRO A 119 11.07 -9.20 -0.46
C PRO A 119 9.88 -10.09 -0.84
N ASP A 120 9.63 -11.15 -0.06
CA ASP A 120 8.53 -12.10 -0.29
C ASP A 120 7.21 -11.70 0.38
N ASP A 121 7.19 -10.60 1.14
CA ASP A 121 5.97 -10.10 1.78
C ASP A 121 5.03 -9.45 0.75
N ILE A 122 3.76 -9.36 1.12
CA ILE A 122 2.78 -8.49 0.46
C ILE A 122 2.36 -7.46 1.50
N ALA A 123 2.73 -6.20 1.29
CA ALA A 123 2.31 -5.11 2.14
C ALA A 123 0.97 -4.54 1.66
N VAL A 124 0.07 -4.24 2.60
CA VAL A 124 -1.22 -3.60 2.33
C VAL A 124 -1.24 -2.26 3.07
N ILE A 125 -1.50 -1.17 2.33
CA ILE A 125 -1.52 0.19 2.87
C ILE A 125 -2.75 0.96 2.39
N GLY A 126 -3.33 1.80 3.26
CA GLY A 126 -4.41 2.71 2.89
C GLY A 126 -3.94 3.83 1.94
N LEU A 127 -4.75 4.19 0.95
CA LEU A 127 -4.47 5.32 0.05
C LEU A 127 -4.54 6.67 0.78
N LEU A 128 -5.38 6.76 1.81
CA LEU A 128 -5.53 7.94 2.66
C LEU A 128 -4.88 7.65 4.00
N GLY A 129 -4.00 8.51 4.46
CA GLY A 129 -3.46 8.47 5.83
C GLY A 129 -4.30 9.33 6.78
N GLU A 130 -4.07 9.23 8.09
CA GLU A 130 -4.79 9.97 9.14
C GLU A 130 -4.90 11.48 8.88
N ARG A 131 -3.86 12.09 8.30
CA ARG A 131 -3.79 13.53 8.00
C ARG A 131 -4.32 13.92 6.62
N SER A 132 -4.73 12.96 5.79
CA SER A 132 -5.17 13.24 4.40
C SER A 132 -6.53 13.90 4.35
N ALA A 133 -7.41 13.63 5.32
CA ALA A 133 -8.72 14.24 5.46
C ALA A 133 -8.65 15.78 5.60
N GLU A 134 -7.57 16.31 6.19
CA GLU A 134 -7.39 17.74 6.42
C GLU A 134 -6.86 18.52 5.19
N LYS A 135 -6.31 17.85 4.18
CA LYS A 135 -5.54 18.51 3.10
C LYS A 135 -6.10 18.35 1.68
N ASN A 136 -7.27 17.77 1.49
CA ASN A 136 -7.84 17.50 0.15
C ASN A 136 -6.85 16.85 -0.85
N LYS A 137 -5.88 16.08 -0.37
CA LYS A 137 -4.93 15.36 -1.22
C LYS A 137 -5.49 13.97 -1.53
N PRO A 138 -5.53 13.59 -2.80
CA PRO A 138 -6.07 12.29 -3.22
C PRO A 138 -5.18 11.09 -2.80
N ILE A 139 -3.94 11.33 -2.38
CA ILE A 139 -2.97 10.31 -1.92
C ILE A 139 -2.17 10.90 -0.78
N GLY A 140 -1.97 10.12 0.28
CA GLY A 140 -1.08 10.49 1.39
C GLY A 140 0.39 10.55 0.93
N THR A 141 1.15 11.54 1.42
CA THR A 141 2.58 11.69 1.04
C THR A 141 3.40 10.45 1.38
N ASN A 142 3.08 9.78 2.49
CA ASN A 142 3.76 8.56 2.92
C ASN A 142 3.47 7.37 1.99
N VAL A 143 2.29 7.32 1.36
CA VAL A 143 1.90 6.23 0.44
C VAL A 143 2.80 6.18 -0.79
N GLU A 144 3.07 7.32 -1.44
CA GLU A 144 3.97 7.37 -2.59
C GLU A 144 5.39 6.95 -2.20
N ASN A 145 5.90 7.44 -1.07
CA ASN A 145 7.23 7.10 -0.58
C ASN A 145 7.32 5.63 -0.17
N PHE A 146 6.26 5.10 0.45
CA PHE A 146 6.17 3.69 0.82
C PHE A 146 6.20 2.78 -0.42
N ILE A 147 5.36 3.04 -1.41
CA ILE A 147 5.34 2.27 -2.66
C ILE A 147 6.71 2.31 -3.34
N ARG A 148 7.39 3.45 -3.29
CA ARG A 148 8.70 3.62 -3.91
C ARG A 148 9.81 2.88 -3.17
N GLY A 149 9.83 2.98 -1.83
CA GLY A 149 10.89 2.43 -0.97
C GLY A 149 10.73 0.96 -0.63
N ALA A 150 9.49 0.43 -0.56
CA ALA A 150 9.27 -0.96 -0.22
C ALA A 150 10.00 -1.91 -1.19
N ASN A 151 10.57 -2.97 -0.68
CA ASN A 151 11.28 -4.01 -1.45
C ASN A 151 10.39 -5.22 -1.79
N CYS A 152 9.10 -5.16 -1.47
CA CYS A 152 8.10 -6.21 -1.65
C CYS A 152 6.92 -5.73 -2.49
N THR A 153 5.99 -6.63 -2.82
CA THR A 153 4.72 -6.28 -3.47
C THR A 153 3.86 -5.43 -2.54
N VAL A 154 3.27 -4.35 -3.06
CA VAL A 154 2.43 -3.43 -2.29
C VAL A 154 1.02 -3.37 -2.88
N MET A 155 0.01 -3.62 -2.08
CA MET A 155 -1.39 -3.33 -2.42
C MET A 155 -1.83 -2.05 -1.72
N THR A 156 -2.40 -1.12 -2.49
CA THR A 156 -3.03 0.08 -1.94
C THR A 156 -4.55 -0.06 -1.96
N VAL A 157 -5.21 0.38 -0.89
CA VAL A 157 -6.65 0.23 -0.72
C VAL A 157 -7.28 1.56 -0.33
N GLY A 158 -8.40 1.91 -0.98
CA GLY A 158 -9.22 3.07 -0.60
C GLY A 158 -10.16 2.74 0.58
N GLU A 159 -11.21 3.55 0.74
CA GLU A 159 -12.18 3.39 1.84
C GLU A 159 -13.06 2.14 1.72
N GLN A 160 -13.10 1.52 0.54
CA GLN A 160 -13.90 0.33 0.28
C GLN A 160 -13.05 -0.76 -0.37
N PHE A 161 -13.29 -1.98 0.04
CA PHE A 161 -12.69 -3.17 -0.55
C PHE A 161 -13.78 -4.17 -0.94
N LYS A 162 -13.62 -4.75 -2.12
CA LYS A 162 -14.39 -5.94 -2.55
C LYS A 162 -13.39 -6.95 -3.09
N PRO A 163 -13.45 -8.21 -2.66
CA PRO A 163 -12.56 -9.24 -3.17
C PRO A 163 -12.55 -9.25 -4.70
N PRO A 164 -11.41 -9.02 -5.35
CA PRO A 164 -11.34 -9.04 -6.80
C PRO A 164 -11.51 -10.45 -7.36
N THR A 165 -12.20 -10.54 -8.48
CA THR A 165 -12.28 -11.74 -9.32
C THR A 165 -11.56 -11.53 -10.65
N ARG A 166 -11.27 -10.27 -10.98
CA ARG A 166 -10.62 -9.85 -12.22
C ARG A 166 -9.63 -8.74 -11.96
N PHE A 167 -8.54 -8.72 -12.73
CA PHE A 167 -7.58 -7.63 -12.70
C PHE A 167 -7.17 -7.18 -14.10
N ILE A 168 -6.73 -5.92 -14.21
CA ILE A 168 -6.11 -5.38 -15.42
C ILE A 168 -4.60 -5.51 -15.27
N PHE A 169 -3.95 -6.06 -16.30
CA PHE A 169 -2.53 -5.95 -16.53
C PHE A 169 -2.31 -5.15 -17.81
N ALA A 170 -1.91 -3.86 -17.66
CA ALA A 170 -1.55 -3.03 -18.80
C ALA A 170 -0.16 -3.43 -19.28
N TYR A 171 -0.08 -3.95 -20.51
CA TYR A 171 1.15 -4.44 -21.11
C TYR A 171 1.70 -3.48 -22.15
N GLU A 172 2.98 -3.20 -22.04
CA GLU A 172 3.81 -2.56 -23.05
C GLU A 172 5.05 -3.43 -23.29
N TYR A 173 5.59 -3.42 -24.48
CA TYR A 173 6.79 -4.21 -24.81
C TYR A 173 8.03 -3.55 -24.18
N SER A 174 8.17 -3.63 -22.86
CA SER A 174 9.32 -3.11 -22.13
C SER A 174 9.94 -4.19 -21.24
N PRO A 175 11.25 -4.13 -20.95
CA PRO A 175 11.91 -5.07 -20.03
C PRO A 175 11.22 -5.16 -18.66
N THR A 176 10.68 -4.07 -18.17
CA THR A 176 9.95 -4.01 -16.90
C THR A 176 8.64 -4.77 -16.99
N CYS A 177 7.90 -4.57 -18.06
CA CYS A 177 6.62 -5.24 -18.27
C CYS A 177 6.79 -6.75 -18.46
N ILE A 178 7.87 -7.18 -19.13
CA ILE A 178 8.23 -8.60 -19.26
C ILE A 178 8.55 -9.22 -17.88
N LYS A 179 9.29 -8.53 -17.02
CA LYS A 179 9.55 -8.99 -15.64
C LYS A 179 8.25 -9.11 -14.86
N MET A 180 7.37 -8.13 -14.99
CA MET A 180 6.07 -8.14 -14.37
C MET A 180 5.20 -9.32 -14.82
N MET A 181 5.13 -9.58 -16.11
CA MET A 181 4.42 -10.71 -16.69
C MET A 181 4.88 -12.04 -16.04
N LYS A 182 6.18 -12.23 -15.86
CA LYS A 182 6.74 -13.41 -15.18
C LYS A 182 6.27 -13.49 -13.72
N ARG A 183 6.30 -12.38 -13.00
CA ARG A 183 5.82 -12.32 -11.60
C ARG A 183 4.32 -12.57 -11.48
N ILE A 184 3.52 -12.07 -12.41
CA ILE A 184 2.09 -12.39 -12.47
C ILE A 184 1.89 -13.90 -12.66
N ALA A 185 2.64 -14.51 -13.56
CA ALA A 185 2.59 -15.95 -13.83
C ALA A 185 2.98 -16.80 -12.61
N GLU A 186 3.89 -16.30 -11.76
CA GLU A 186 4.37 -16.98 -10.55
C GLU A 186 3.56 -16.61 -9.29
N SER A 187 2.63 -15.65 -9.40
CA SER A 187 1.90 -15.12 -8.23
C SER A 187 0.81 -16.08 -7.76
N ASP A 188 0.91 -16.58 -6.54
CA ASP A 188 -0.12 -17.41 -5.91
C ASP A 188 -1.47 -16.69 -5.83
N LEU A 189 -1.47 -15.36 -5.68
CA LEU A 189 -2.66 -14.53 -5.59
C LEU A 189 -3.32 -14.30 -6.96
N LEU A 190 -2.53 -13.86 -7.95
CA LEU A 190 -3.08 -13.41 -9.24
C LEU A 190 -3.52 -14.57 -10.14
N ARG A 191 -2.97 -15.76 -9.95
CA ARG A 191 -3.39 -16.97 -10.69
C ARG A 191 -4.82 -17.40 -10.42
N LEU A 192 -5.42 -16.93 -9.34
CA LEU A 192 -6.81 -17.22 -8.98
C LEU A 192 -7.81 -16.25 -9.62
N LEU A 193 -7.31 -15.22 -10.31
CA LEU A 193 -8.10 -14.14 -10.87
C LEU A 193 -8.02 -14.14 -12.39
N GLN A 194 -9.11 -13.73 -13.06
CA GLN A 194 -9.09 -13.52 -14.52
C GLN A 194 -8.23 -12.29 -14.86
N CYS A 195 -7.25 -12.49 -15.75
CA CYS A 195 -6.35 -11.44 -16.21
C CYS A 195 -6.90 -10.75 -17.45
N HIS A 196 -7.24 -9.48 -17.37
CA HIS A 196 -7.49 -8.65 -18.54
C HIS A 196 -6.16 -8.05 -19.01
N LEU A 197 -5.56 -8.69 -20.03
CA LEU A 197 -4.29 -8.26 -20.63
C LEU A 197 -4.57 -7.13 -21.62
N LEU A 198 -4.33 -5.89 -21.19
CA LEU A 198 -4.70 -4.68 -21.92
C LEU A 198 -3.48 -4.06 -22.59
N TYR A 199 -3.52 -3.89 -23.91
CA TYR A 199 -2.55 -3.12 -24.67
C TYR A 199 -3.20 -1.84 -25.22
N ILE A 200 -2.52 -0.72 -25.09
CA ILE A 200 -2.92 0.56 -25.65
C ILE A 200 -1.83 1.03 -26.62
N GLY A 201 -2.13 1.03 -27.94
CA GLY A 201 -1.19 1.40 -28.99
C GLY A 201 -1.59 0.87 -30.36
N ASP A 202 -0.67 0.88 -31.35
CA ASP A 202 -0.97 0.62 -32.77
C ASP A 202 -0.66 -0.82 -33.24
N HIS A 203 -0.14 -1.67 -32.36
CA HIS A 203 0.36 -3.01 -32.71
C HIS A 203 -0.25 -4.11 -31.83
N ALA A 204 -1.47 -4.55 -32.15
CA ALA A 204 -2.20 -5.56 -31.37
C ALA A 204 -1.47 -6.91 -31.26
N GLU A 205 -0.65 -7.26 -32.26
CA GLU A 205 0.17 -8.47 -32.29
C GLU A 205 1.17 -8.59 -31.15
N ILE A 206 1.50 -7.48 -30.47
CA ILE A 206 2.35 -7.45 -29.27
C ILE A 206 1.76 -8.32 -28.15
N LEU A 207 0.44 -8.52 -28.12
CA LEU A 207 -0.22 -9.34 -27.10
C LEU A 207 -0.04 -10.85 -27.31
N ASN A 208 0.38 -11.32 -28.48
CA ASN A 208 0.43 -12.76 -28.77
C ASN A 208 1.38 -13.52 -27.83
N GLU A 209 2.60 -13.00 -27.63
CA GLU A 209 3.60 -13.63 -26.77
C GLU A 209 3.18 -13.62 -25.29
N PRO A 210 2.79 -12.48 -24.66
CA PRO A 210 2.34 -12.46 -23.28
C PRO A 210 1.07 -13.25 -23.04
N LEU A 211 0.13 -13.28 -23.98
CA LEU A 211 -1.07 -14.09 -23.90
C LEU A 211 -0.73 -15.59 -23.83
N GLN A 212 0.13 -16.06 -24.74
CA GLN A 212 0.56 -17.46 -24.75
C GLN A 212 1.30 -17.81 -23.44
N TYR A 213 2.22 -16.94 -22.99
CA TYR A 213 3.01 -17.17 -21.79
C TYR A 213 2.13 -17.27 -20.53
N LEU A 214 1.20 -16.35 -20.33
CA LEU A 214 0.31 -16.34 -19.17
C LEU A 214 -0.68 -17.50 -19.18
N ASN A 215 -1.22 -17.86 -20.36
CA ASN A 215 -2.09 -19.05 -20.49
C ASN A 215 -1.33 -20.35 -20.18
N GLN A 216 -0.08 -20.50 -20.63
CA GLN A 216 0.77 -21.65 -20.30
C GLN A 216 1.08 -21.73 -18.80
N ALA A 217 1.14 -20.58 -18.12
CA ALA A 217 1.27 -20.51 -16.66
C ALA A 217 -0.03 -20.82 -15.90
N GLY A 218 -1.14 -21.07 -16.61
CA GLY A 218 -2.45 -21.45 -16.03
C GLY A 218 -3.33 -20.29 -15.60
N LEU A 219 -3.07 -19.06 -16.11
CA LEU A 219 -3.99 -17.94 -15.92
C LEU A 219 -5.14 -17.98 -16.93
N ASP A 220 -6.33 -17.53 -16.51
CA ASP A 220 -7.43 -17.20 -17.41
C ASP A 220 -7.22 -15.78 -17.95
N VAL A 221 -6.86 -15.66 -19.24
CA VAL A 221 -6.44 -14.39 -19.84
C VAL A 221 -7.40 -13.94 -20.93
N VAL A 222 -7.89 -12.71 -20.80
CA VAL A 222 -8.71 -12.02 -21.77
C VAL A 222 -7.88 -10.90 -22.42
N PRO A 223 -7.41 -11.05 -23.67
CA PRO A 223 -6.65 -10.00 -24.34
C PRO A 223 -7.58 -8.87 -24.77
N GLN A 224 -7.11 -7.65 -24.58
CA GLN A 224 -7.82 -6.42 -24.95
C GLN A 224 -6.88 -5.41 -25.58
N TYR A 225 -7.42 -4.69 -26.55
CA TYR A 225 -6.68 -3.74 -27.33
C TYR A 225 -7.44 -2.42 -27.44
N ARG A 226 -6.75 -1.30 -27.23
CA ARG A 226 -7.32 0.04 -27.28
C ARG A 226 -6.34 1.05 -27.86
N TYR A 227 -6.84 2.23 -28.24
CA TYR A 227 -6.07 3.36 -28.74
C TYR A 227 -6.21 4.55 -27.82
N GLY A 228 -5.24 5.47 -27.84
CA GLY A 228 -5.30 6.75 -27.18
C GLY A 228 -4.49 6.86 -25.89
N ASP A 229 -4.90 7.68 -24.94
CA ASP A 229 -4.21 7.88 -23.68
C ASP A 229 -4.25 6.63 -22.80
N VAL A 230 -3.09 6.26 -22.25
CA VAL A 230 -2.92 5.00 -21.52
C VAL A 230 -3.69 5.03 -20.19
N ALA A 231 -3.55 6.12 -19.42
CA ALA A 231 -4.18 6.20 -18.09
C ALA A 231 -5.70 6.28 -18.20
N GLU A 232 -6.20 7.05 -19.14
CA GLU A 232 -7.63 7.17 -19.43
C GLU A 232 -8.24 5.84 -19.85
N ASN A 233 -7.58 5.12 -20.77
CA ASN A 233 -8.06 3.80 -21.23
C ASN A 233 -8.09 2.76 -20.11
N ILE A 234 -7.07 2.72 -19.24
CA ILE A 234 -7.04 1.79 -18.10
C ILE A 234 -8.23 2.08 -17.16
N LEU A 235 -8.44 3.36 -16.79
CA LEU A 235 -9.50 3.76 -15.88
C LEU A 235 -10.89 3.55 -16.48
N THR A 236 -11.09 3.90 -17.75
CA THR A 236 -12.36 3.71 -18.46
C THR A 236 -12.69 2.22 -18.60
N TYR A 237 -11.72 1.42 -19.04
CA TYR A 237 -11.87 -0.03 -19.16
C TYR A 237 -12.20 -0.70 -17.83
N GLN A 238 -11.54 -0.25 -16.75
CA GLN A 238 -11.83 -0.70 -15.40
C GLN A 238 -13.29 -0.45 -15.03
N GLN A 239 -13.81 0.76 -15.32
CA GLN A 239 -15.19 1.15 -15.01
C GLN A 239 -16.21 0.40 -15.86
N GLU A 240 -16.02 0.33 -17.18
CA GLU A 240 -16.90 -0.36 -18.13
C GLU A 240 -17.15 -1.82 -17.73
N LEU A 241 -16.08 -2.54 -17.37
CA LEU A 241 -16.17 -3.95 -17.02
C LEU A 241 -16.23 -4.20 -15.51
N ARG A 242 -16.26 -3.14 -14.71
CA ARG A 242 -16.29 -3.24 -13.23
C ARG A 242 -15.19 -4.15 -12.70
N ILE A 243 -13.96 -4.01 -13.23
CA ILE A 243 -12.81 -4.78 -12.77
C ILE A 243 -12.38 -4.25 -11.41
N GLN A 244 -12.01 -5.16 -10.49
CA GLN A 244 -11.82 -4.82 -9.08
C GLN A 244 -10.37 -4.62 -8.67
N LEU A 245 -9.39 -4.83 -9.57
CA LEU A 245 -7.98 -4.69 -9.27
C LEU A 245 -7.23 -4.20 -10.51
N ILE A 246 -6.30 -3.27 -10.33
CA ILE A 246 -5.33 -2.88 -11.36
C ILE A 246 -3.95 -3.30 -10.88
N VAL A 247 -3.21 -4.01 -11.72
CA VAL A 247 -1.85 -4.47 -11.44
C VAL A 247 -0.86 -3.65 -12.22
N LEU A 248 0.05 -2.99 -11.51
CA LEU A 248 1.07 -2.10 -12.07
C LEU A 248 2.46 -2.67 -11.83
N GLY A 249 3.37 -2.54 -12.80
CA GLY A 249 4.78 -2.85 -12.64
C GLY A 249 5.47 -1.85 -11.71
N ALA A 250 6.43 -2.34 -10.92
CA ALA A 250 7.35 -1.46 -10.25
C ALA A 250 8.14 -0.69 -11.32
N PHE A 251 8.12 0.62 -11.19
CA PHE A 251 8.68 1.57 -12.13
C PHE A 251 10.13 1.23 -12.50
N SER A 252 10.42 1.19 -13.80
CA SER A 252 11.74 0.87 -14.31
C SER A 252 12.77 1.89 -13.85
N HIS A 253 13.93 1.41 -13.45
CA HIS A 253 15.13 2.18 -13.25
C HIS A 253 15.61 2.80 -14.58
N SER A 254 14.93 3.82 -15.09
CA SER A 254 15.63 4.78 -15.93
C SER A 254 16.51 5.59 -14.97
N LYS A 255 17.80 5.72 -15.29
CA LYS A 255 18.85 6.40 -14.51
C LYS A 255 18.59 7.90 -14.27
N ILE A 256 17.40 8.37 -14.56
CA ILE A 256 17.00 9.75 -14.44
C ILE A 256 15.76 9.76 -13.51
N HIS A 257 16.02 10.19 -12.29
CA HIS A 257 15.08 10.65 -11.28
C HIS A 257 14.55 9.68 -10.23
N GLN A 258 15.17 9.80 -9.13
CA GLN A 258 14.79 9.35 -7.79
C GLN A 258 13.45 9.94 -7.26
N PHE A 259 12.60 10.59 -8.08
CA PHE A 259 11.56 11.46 -7.54
C PHE A 259 10.12 11.29 -8.05
N PHE A 260 9.80 10.47 -9.07
CA PHE A 260 8.42 10.40 -9.54
C PHE A 260 7.93 8.99 -9.89
N LEU A 261 6.76 8.62 -9.36
CA LEU A 261 5.83 7.71 -10.03
C LEU A 261 5.62 8.29 -11.44
N GLY A 262 5.80 7.52 -12.51
CA GLY A 262 5.58 8.02 -13.87
C GLY A 262 4.19 8.69 -13.98
N SER A 263 4.02 9.63 -14.89
CA SER A 263 2.79 10.40 -15.05
C SER A 263 1.54 9.51 -15.15
N ILE A 264 1.63 8.41 -15.88
CA ILE A 264 0.55 7.42 -16.05
C ILE A 264 0.16 6.81 -14.72
N ALA A 265 1.14 6.28 -13.97
CA ALA A 265 0.88 5.66 -12.67
C ALA A 265 0.33 6.66 -11.66
N THR A 266 0.87 7.88 -11.59
CA THR A 266 0.35 8.95 -10.74
C THR A 266 -1.11 9.25 -11.07
N THR A 267 -1.47 9.31 -12.35
CA THR A 267 -2.85 9.52 -12.80
C THR A 267 -3.76 8.37 -12.37
N ILE A 268 -3.30 7.12 -12.53
CA ILE A 268 -4.06 5.93 -12.10
C ILE A 268 -4.24 5.93 -10.58
N PHE A 269 -3.17 6.18 -9.79
CA PHE A 269 -3.26 6.26 -8.33
C PHE A 269 -4.25 7.32 -7.84
N ARG A 270 -4.30 8.48 -8.51
CA ARG A 270 -5.20 9.58 -8.11
C ARG A 270 -6.66 9.33 -8.46
N ASN A 271 -6.93 8.60 -9.53
CA ASN A 271 -8.28 8.49 -10.10
C ASN A 271 -8.89 7.10 -9.96
N SER A 272 -8.10 6.09 -9.57
CA SER A 272 -8.61 4.73 -9.36
C SER A 272 -9.52 4.68 -8.12
N LYS A 273 -10.66 4.00 -8.29
CA LYS A 273 -11.59 3.68 -7.21
C LYS A 273 -11.45 2.23 -6.73
N VAL A 274 -10.52 1.50 -7.30
CA VAL A 274 -10.24 0.10 -6.96
C VAL A 274 -8.81 -0.05 -6.46
N PRO A 275 -8.51 -1.09 -5.68
CA PRO A 275 -7.17 -1.40 -5.24
C PRO A 275 -6.16 -1.44 -6.38
N LEU A 276 -4.94 -1.02 -6.08
CA LEU A 276 -3.80 -1.11 -6.99
C LEU A 276 -2.77 -2.04 -6.38
N LEU A 277 -2.30 -3.02 -7.15
CA LEU A 277 -1.21 -3.92 -6.77
C LEU A 277 0.04 -3.53 -7.55
N VAL A 278 1.06 -3.09 -6.82
CA VAL A 278 2.37 -2.78 -7.39
C VAL A 278 3.31 -3.94 -7.11
N ALA A 279 3.61 -4.73 -8.15
CA ALA A 279 4.54 -5.84 -8.03
C ALA A 279 5.99 -5.35 -8.26
N LYS A 280 6.92 -5.83 -7.43
CA LYS A 280 8.35 -5.47 -7.49
C LYS A 280 9.24 -6.64 -7.80
#